data_12465c93ebc6e98a516b728caa20cd0b
#
_entry.id   12465c93ebc6e98a516b728caa20cd0b
#
_cell.length_a   1.000
_cell.length_b   1.000
_cell.length_c   1.000
_cell.angle_alpha   90.00
_cell.angle_beta   90.00
_cell.angle_gamma   90.00
#
_symmetry.space_group_name_H-M   'P 1'
#
loop_
_entity.id
_entity.type
_entity.pdbx_description
1 polymer ?
#
loop_
_entity_poly.entity_id
_entity_poly.type
_entity_poly.pdbx_seq_one_letter_code
_entity_poly.pdbx_strand_id
1 'polypeptide(L)'
;MSNTNELIVDVRGSLCPKPVIETKKVSDANPDAIITTIVDNEVSRDNVEKFGKSRGYDVAIGQDGIDFFIKLTPNVEPAPETGCKPMNYSDRIILMTKDYLGEGSEELGRNLMKTFWVCMVEADVKPSTINSFVLLIIYLNTIIYFVKASTHNYSIYY
;
A
#
# COMPACT_ATOMS: atom_id res chain seq x y z
N MET A 1 2.01 16.04 -30.97
CA MET A 1 3.17 15.84 -30.05
C MET A 1 2.60 15.66 -28.66
N SER A 2 2.45 14.43 -28.24
CA SER A 2 1.92 14.10 -26.89
C SER A 2 2.99 14.49 -25.86
N ASN A 3 2.72 15.52 -25.08
CA ASN A 3 3.50 15.81 -23.88
C ASN A 3 3.24 14.68 -22.88
N THR A 4 3.98 13.60 -22.99
CA THR A 4 3.93 12.50 -22.04
C THR A 4 4.61 13.01 -20.76
N ASN A 5 3.82 13.35 -19.75
CA ASN A 5 4.32 13.80 -18.48
C ASN A 5 4.97 12.59 -17.77
N GLU A 6 6.29 12.55 -17.70
CA GLU A 6 7.03 11.50 -16.99
C GLU A 6 7.37 11.98 -15.59
N LEU A 7 6.97 11.20 -14.57
CA LEU A 7 7.17 11.48 -13.18
C LEU A 7 8.13 10.46 -12.56
N ILE A 8 9.07 10.94 -11.75
CA ILE A 8 10.06 10.07 -11.09
C ILE A 8 9.74 10.00 -9.61
N VAL A 9 9.67 8.77 -9.08
CA VAL A 9 9.47 8.45 -7.67
C VAL A 9 10.72 7.76 -7.15
N ASP A 10 11.62 8.51 -6.52
CA ASP A 10 12.83 7.94 -5.91
C ASP A 10 12.53 7.52 -4.47
N VAL A 11 12.54 6.22 -4.23
CA VAL A 11 12.25 5.60 -2.92
C VAL A 11 13.35 4.63 -2.49
N ARG A 12 14.57 4.85 -2.98
CA ARG A 12 15.76 4.10 -2.55
C ARG A 12 15.94 4.20 -1.03
N GLY A 13 16.52 3.19 -0.41
CA GLY A 13 16.66 3.09 1.05
C GLY A 13 15.35 2.86 1.80
N SER A 14 14.22 2.73 1.11
CA SER A 14 12.92 2.51 1.74
C SER A 14 12.55 1.03 1.76
N LEU A 15 12.05 0.57 2.91
CA LEU A 15 11.54 -0.78 3.06
C LEU A 15 10.06 -0.87 2.66
N CYS A 16 9.64 -2.05 2.20
CA CYS A 16 8.22 -2.35 1.96
C CYS A 16 7.41 -2.07 3.25
N PRO A 17 6.23 -1.45 3.16
CA PRO A 17 5.42 -1.19 1.95
C PRO A 17 5.62 0.21 1.34
N LYS A 18 6.53 1.04 1.83
CA LYS A 18 6.66 2.45 1.43
C LYS A 18 6.84 2.67 -0.08
N PRO A 19 7.68 1.91 -0.82
CA PRO A 19 7.82 2.08 -2.27
C PRO A 19 6.49 1.98 -3.03
N VAL A 20 5.68 0.98 -2.69
CA VAL A 20 4.37 0.77 -3.32
C VAL A 20 3.39 1.91 -2.98
N ILE A 21 3.39 2.36 -1.70
CA ILE A 21 2.51 3.45 -1.24
C ILE A 21 2.82 4.76 -1.96
N GLU A 22 4.10 5.13 -2.06
CA GLU A 22 4.48 6.38 -2.73
C GLU A 22 4.20 6.31 -4.24
N THR A 23 4.49 5.17 -4.89
CA THR A 23 4.12 4.95 -6.30
C THR A 23 2.60 5.07 -6.49
N LYS A 24 1.81 4.48 -5.59
CA LYS A 24 0.34 4.57 -5.62
C LYS A 24 -0.14 6.01 -5.52
N LYS A 25 0.37 6.80 -4.56
CA LYS A 25 -0.03 8.21 -4.38
C LYS A 25 0.21 9.03 -5.64
N VAL A 26 1.36 8.83 -6.29
CA VAL A 26 1.69 9.54 -7.53
C VAL A 26 0.79 9.08 -8.67
N SER A 27 0.50 7.77 -8.78
CA SER A 27 -0.38 7.23 -9.82
C SER A 27 -1.83 7.67 -9.66
N ASP A 28 -2.34 7.72 -8.43
CA ASP A 28 -3.71 8.16 -8.16
C ASP A 28 -3.88 9.67 -8.43
N ALA A 29 -2.83 10.47 -8.21
CA ALA A 29 -2.85 11.90 -8.52
C ALA A 29 -2.65 12.22 -10.01
N ASN A 30 -2.06 11.31 -10.78
CA ASN A 30 -1.70 11.53 -12.19
C ASN A 30 -1.97 10.27 -13.02
N PRO A 31 -3.24 9.92 -13.29
CA PRO A 31 -3.61 8.64 -13.91
C PRO A 31 -3.07 8.45 -15.34
N ASP A 32 -2.82 9.53 -16.06
CA ASP A 32 -2.35 9.50 -17.46
C ASP A 32 -0.83 9.69 -17.60
N ALA A 33 -0.11 9.83 -16.46
CA ALA A 33 1.33 10.05 -16.48
C ALA A 33 2.11 8.74 -16.58
N ILE A 34 3.26 8.78 -17.22
CA ILE A 34 4.26 7.72 -17.11
C ILE A 34 4.99 7.91 -15.78
N ILE A 35 5.08 6.85 -14.98
CA ILE A 35 5.71 6.90 -13.65
C ILE A 35 6.93 5.98 -13.66
N THR A 36 8.09 6.51 -13.30
CA THR A 36 9.31 5.74 -13.12
C THR A 36 9.67 5.70 -11.64
N THR A 37 9.49 4.53 -11.02
CA THR A 37 9.85 4.31 -9.62
C THR A 37 11.27 3.73 -9.52
N ILE A 38 12.12 4.32 -8.66
CA ILE A 38 13.49 3.89 -8.43
C ILE A 38 13.59 3.25 -7.05
N VAL A 39 14.08 2.01 -7.02
CA VAL A 39 14.30 1.23 -5.79
C VAL A 39 15.68 0.57 -5.81
N ASP A 40 16.21 0.20 -4.64
CA ASP A 40 17.55 -0.39 -4.47
C ASP A 40 17.53 -1.85 -3.98
N ASN A 41 16.36 -2.50 -4.02
CA ASN A 41 16.23 -3.88 -3.60
C ASN A 41 15.18 -4.64 -4.41
N GLU A 42 15.39 -5.95 -4.56
CA GLU A 42 14.54 -6.82 -5.38
C GLU A 42 13.11 -6.95 -4.84
N VAL A 43 12.94 -6.98 -3.51
CA VAL A 43 11.61 -7.11 -2.90
C VAL A 43 10.73 -5.91 -3.24
N SER A 44 11.30 -4.70 -3.18
CA SER A 44 10.59 -3.48 -3.55
C SER A 44 10.29 -3.45 -5.05
N ARG A 45 11.25 -3.86 -5.91
CA ARG A 45 11.06 -4.02 -7.36
C ARG A 45 9.85 -4.90 -7.65
N ASP A 46 9.82 -6.12 -7.09
CA ASP A 46 8.76 -7.10 -7.35
C ASP A 46 7.39 -6.61 -6.87
N ASN A 47 7.36 -5.91 -5.75
CA ASN A 47 6.11 -5.38 -5.20
C ASN A 47 5.57 -4.20 -6.03
N VAL A 48 6.43 -3.29 -6.50
CA VAL A 48 6.04 -2.19 -7.40
C VAL A 48 5.61 -2.74 -8.76
N GLU A 49 6.29 -3.76 -9.29
CA GLU A 49 5.89 -4.46 -10.52
C GLU A 49 4.48 -5.05 -10.40
N LYS A 50 4.23 -5.82 -9.34
CA LYS A 50 2.91 -6.42 -9.07
C LYS A 50 1.84 -5.36 -8.93
N PHE A 51 2.13 -4.26 -8.25
CA PHE A 51 1.23 -3.12 -8.13
C PHE A 51 0.89 -2.55 -9.51
N GLY A 52 1.89 -2.25 -10.34
CA GLY A 52 1.66 -1.71 -11.68
C GLY A 52 0.79 -2.63 -12.53
N LYS A 53 1.10 -3.92 -12.57
CA LYS A 53 0.31 -4.94 -13.30
C LYS A 53 -1.13 -5.03 -12.79
N SER A 54 -1.34 -4.98 -11.47
CA SER A 54 -2.69 -5.05 -10.87
C SER A 54 -3.57 -3.84 -11.19
N ARG A 55 -2.93 -2.70 -11.52
CA ARG A 55 -3.61 -1.46 -11.92
C ARG A 55 -3.75 -1.30 -13.44
N GLY A 56 -3.30 -2.30 -14.22
CA GLY A 56 -3.39 -2.26 -15.69
C GLY A 56 -2.31 -1.43 -16.37
N TYR A 57 -1.22 -1.10 -15.67
CA TYR A 57 -0.07 -0.46 -16.29
C TYR A 57 0.75 -1.48 -17.10
N ASP A 58 1.29 -1.03 -18.22
CA ASP A 58 2.38 -1.73 -18.86
C ASP A 58 3.68 -1.43 -18.09
N VAL A 59 4.38 -2.49 -17.68
CA VAL A 59 5.50 -2.40 -16.73
C VAL A 59 6.80 -2.81 -17.43
N ALA A 60 7.74 -1.87 -17.52
CA ALA A 60 9.10 -2.14 -17.97
C ALA A 60 10.08 -1.95 -16.81
N ILE A 61 11.01 -2.90 -16.67
CA ILE A 61 12.02 -2.88 -15.61
C ILE A 61 13.40 -2.73 -16.23
N GLY A 62 14.13 -1.72 -15.80
CA GLY A 62 15.55 -1.52 -16.07
C GLY A 62 16.37 -1.69 -14.79
N GLN A 63 17.65 -1.97 -14.92
CA GLN A 63 18.59 -2.05 -13.80
C GLN A 63 19.87 -1.31 -14.18
N ASP A 64 20.39 -0.53 -13.23
CA ASP A 64 21.70 0.10 -13.32
C ASP A 64 22.42 -0.07 -11.96
N GLY A 65 23.45 -0.89 -11.95
CA GLY A 65 24.14 -1.30 -10.73
C GLY A 65 23.21 -2.02 -9.76
N ILE A 66 22.99 -1.43 -8.60
CA ILE A 66 22.08 -1.95 -7.56
C ILE A 66 20.67 -1.38 -7.66
N ASP A 67 20.47 -0.35 -8.47
CA ASP A 67 19.20 0.36 -8.58
C ASP A 67 18.32 -0.25 -9.68
N PHE A 68 17.03 -0.39 -9.38
CA PHE A 68 16.01 -0.83 -10.32
C PHE A 68 15.10 0.34 -10.67
N PHE A 69 14.81 0.47 -11.97
CA PHE A 69 13.94 1.48 -12.55
C PHE A 69 12.68 0.78 -13.05
N ILE A 70 11.57 1.01 -12.39
CA ILE A 70 10.28 0.40 -12.75
C ILE A 70 9.43 1.47 -13.43
N LYS A 71 9.31 1.37 -14.75
CA LYS A 71 8.52 2.29 -15.57
C LYS A 71 7.11 1.75 -15.73
N LEU A 72 6.15 2.52 -15.26
CA LEU A 72 4.72 2.25 -15.35
C LEU A 72 4.12 3.16 -16.42
N THR A 73 3.68 2.56 -17.53
CA THR A 73 3.02 3.27 -18.63
C THR A 73 1.53 2.99 -18.57
N PRO A 74 0.65 4.01 -18.49
CA PRO A 74 -0.79 3.80 -18.51
C PRO A 74 -1.19 3.07 -19.79
N ASN A 75 -1.88 1.95 -19.67
CA ASN A 75 -2.42 1.23 -20.80
C ASN A 75 -3.83 1.77 -21.12
N VAL A 76 -4.03 2.18 -22.35
CA VAL A 76 -5.34 2.69 -22.83
C VAL A 76 -6.35 1.55 -23.01
N GLU A 77 -5.88 0.31 -23.07
CA GLU A 77 -6.77 -0.85 -23.09
C GLU A 77 -7.25 -1.16 -21.67
N PRO A 78 -8.57 -1.37 -21.46
CA PRO A 78 -9.07 -1.77 -20.16
C PRO A 78 -8.37 -3.06 -19.74
N ALA A 79 -7.73 -3.04 -18.57
CA ALA A 79 -7.08 -4.21 -18.00
C ALA A 79 -8.06 -5.39 -18.05
N PRO A 80 -7.61 -6.60 -18.46
CA PRO A 80 -8.47 -7.76 -18.37
C PRO A 80 -8.95 -7.87 -16.93
N GLU A 81 -10.26 -7.86 -16.74
CA GLU A 81 -10.89 -8.09 -15.44
C GLU A 81 -10.45 -9.46 -14.92
N THR A 82 -9.28 -9.53 -14.31
CA THR A 82 -8.89 -10.70 -13.54
C THR A 82 -9.80 -10.72 -12.32
N GLY A 83 -10.84 -11.43 -12.50
CA GLY A 83 -11.99 -11.89 -11.73
C GLY A 83 -12.10 -11.69 -10.22
N CYS A 84 -11.43 -10.73 -9.62
CA CYS A 84 -11.77 -10.23 -8.29
C CYS A 84 -12.64 -8.98 -8.47
N LYS A 85 -13.97 -9.17 -8.55
CA LYS A 85 -14.90 -8.05 -8.35
C LYS A 85 -14.48 -7.31 -7.09
N PRO A 86 -14.41 -5.96 -7.11
CA PRO A 86 -14.17 -5.21 -5.89
C PRO A 86 -15.30 -5.61 -4.91
N MET A 87 -14.97 -6.45 -3.95
CA MET A 87 -15.89 -6.76 -2.87
C MET A 87 -16.13 -5.46 -2.12
N ASN A 88 -17.39 -5.11 -1.91
CA ASN A 88 -17.79 -3.96 -1.11
C ASN A 88 -17.29 -4.16 0.32
N TYR A 89 -16.12 -3.63 0.64
CA TYR A 89 -15.48 -3.79 1.95
C TYR A 89 -16.14 -2.92 3.04
N SER A 90 -17.09 -2.04 2.66
CA SER A 90 -17.80 -1.15 3.58
C SER A 90 -18.56 -1.86 4.69
N ASP A 91 -18.91 -3.16 4.49
CA ASP A 91 -19.66 -3.95 5.47
C ASP A 91 -18.78 -4.88 6.31
N ARG A 92 -17.45 -4.74 6.21
CA ARG A 92 -16.53 -5.62 6.94
C ARG A 92 -16.15 -5.04 8.29
N ILE A 93 -16.17 -5.93 9.27
CA ILE A 93 -15.71 -5.66 10.63
C ILE A 93 -14.39 -6.41 10.83
N ILE A 94 -13.39 -5.71 11.34
CA ILE A 94 -12.13 -6.32 11.75
C ILE A 94 -12.15 -6.47 13.27
N LEU A 95 -12.01 -7.71 13.76
CA LEU A 95 -11.88 -8.03 15.18
C LEU A 95 -10.42 -8.37 15.48
N MET A 96 -9.79 -7.57 16.35
CA MET A 96 -8.42 -7.77 16.78
C MET A 96 -8.41 -8.32 18.20
N THR A 97 -7.90 -9.52 18.37
CA THR A 97 -7.84 -10.21 19.67
C THR A 97 -6.43 -10.22 20.27
N LYS A 98 -5.40 -9.92 19.46
CA LYS A 98 -3.99 -9.86 19.86
C LYS A 98 -3.33 -8.62 19.26
N ASP A 99 -2.22 -8.19 19.85
CA ASP A 99 -1.38 -7.09 19.34
C ASP A 99 -0.30 -7.53 18.34
N TYR A 100 -0.34 -8.82 17.94
CA TYR A 100 0.55 -9.41 16.94
C TYR A 100 -0.21 -10.35 16.00
N LEU A 101 0.35 -10.60 14.81
CA LEU A 101 -0.22 -11.50 13.80
C LEU A 101 0.54 -12.82 13.76
N GLY A 102 -0.22 -13.93 13.69
CA GLY A 102 0.31 -15.29 13.58
C GLY A 102 0.71 -15.91 14.91
N GLU A 103 1.27 -17.12 14.82
CA GLU A 103 1.80 -17.90 15.93
C GLU A 103 3.30 -18.13 15.69
N GLY A 104 4.11 -18.09 16.75
CA GLY A 104 5.56 -18.31 16.68
C GLY A 104 6.36 -17.11 17.18
N SER A 105 7.13 -16.44 16.31
CA SER A 105 7.92 -15.28 16.74
C SER A 105 7.04 -14.07 17.04
N GLU A 106 6.99 -13.67 18.30
CA GLU A 106 6.22 -12.49 18.74
C GLU A 106 6.75 -11.19 18.11
N GLU A 107 8.08 -11.06 17.97
CA GLU A 107 8.71 -9.92 17.32
C GLU A 107 8.28 -9.78 15.85
N LEU A 108 8.31 -10.89 15.10
CA LEU A 108 7.83 -10.90 13.73
C LEU A 108 6.34 -10.55 13.67
N GLY A 109 5.54 -11.14 14.55
CA GLY A 109 4.10 -10.88 14.63
C GLY A 109 3.76 -9.42 14.90
N ARG A 110 4.51 -8.74 15.77
CA ARG A 110 4.36 -7.30 16.05
C ARG A 110 4.77 -6.46 14.84
N ASN A 111 5.82 -6.83 14.12
CA ASN A 111 6.23 -6.14 12.90
C ASN A 111 5.21 -6.31 11.77
N LEU A 112 4.64 -7.49 11.62
CA LEU A 112 3.53 -7.75 10.69
C LEU A 112 2.29 -6.91 11.04
N MET A 113 1.96 -6.79 12.33
CA MET A 113 0.85 -5.95 12.79
C MET A 113 1.06 -4.47 12.43
N LYS A 114 2.28 -3.94 12.63
CA LYS A 114 2.61 -2.56 12.22
C LYS A 114 2.43 -2.36 10.72
N THR A 115 2.94 -3.30 9.92
CA THR A 115 2.79 -3.27 8.46
C THR A 115 1.32 -3.34 8.05
N PHE A 116 0.53 -4.20 8.68
CA PHE A 116 -0.92 -4.30 8.46
C PHE A 116 -1.60 -2.94 8.65
N TRP A 117 -1.31 -2.23 9.75
CA TRP A 117 -1.91 -0.92 10.01
C TRP A 117 -1.49 0.13 8.98
N VAL A 118 -0.23 0.15 8.57
CA VAL A 118 0.25 1.06 7.52
C VAL A 118 -0.51 0.80 6.22
N CYS A 119 -0.63 -0.46 5.80
CA CYS A 119 -1.37 -0.82 4.59
C CYS A 119 -2.87 -0.49 4.72
N MET A 120 -3.46 -0.67 5.90
CA MET A 120 -4.86 -0.38 6.16
C MET A 120 -5.18 1.12 6.03
N VAL A 121 -4.29 1.98 6.54
CA VAL A 121 -4.45 3.45 6.43
C VAL A 121 -4.43 3.91 4.97
N GLU A 122 -3.57 3.30 4.15
CA GLU A 122 -3.39 3.66 2.74
C GLU A 122 -4.33 2.89 1.78
N ALA A 123 -5.18 1.99 2.31
CA ALA A 123 -6.14 1.24 1.50
C ALA A 123 -7.25 2.15 0.94
N ASP A 124 -7.65 1.92 -0.32
CA ASP A 124 -8.72 2.68 -0.98
C ASP A 124 -10.08 2.43 -0.32
N VAL A 125 -10.31 1.17 0.07
CA VAL A 125 -11.54 0.73 0.73
C VAL A 125 -11.22 0.27 2.13
N LYS A 126 -11.82 0.93 3.12
CA LYS A 126 -11.56 0.71 4.53
C LYS A 126 -12.73 -0.05 5.18
N PRO A 127 -12.49 -0.85 6.23
CA PRO A 127 -13.58 -1.52 6.96
C PRO A 127 -14.48 -0.50 7.64
N SER A 128 -15.74 -0.84 7.83
CA SER A 128 -16.71 0.01 8.53
C SER A 128 -16.42 0.15 10.02
N THR A 129 -15.89 -0.90 10.62
CA THR A 129 -15.65 -0.97 12.07
C THR A 129 -14.41 -1.80 12.37
N ILE A 130 -13.64 -1.34 13.34
CA ILE A 130 -12.50 -2.08 13.87
C ILE A 130 -12.71 -2.22 15.38
N ASN A 131 -12.92 -3.45 15.85
CA ASN A 131 -13.03 -3.78 17.26
C ASN A 131 -11.71 -4.38 17.75
N SER A 132 -11.12 -3.80 18.79
CA SER A 132 -9.90 -4.33 19.40
C SER A 132 -10.09 -4.49 20.88
N PHE A 133 -9.98 -5.73 21.39
CA PHE A 133 -9.99 -6.03 22.81
C PHE A 133 -8.64 -5.69 23.49
N VAL A 134 -7.61 -5.34 22.73
CA VAL A 134 -6.23 -5.12 23.23
C VAL A 134 -5.90 -3.63 23.36
N LEU A 135 -6.86 -2.74 23.10
CA LEU A 135 -6.64 -1.29 22.97
C LEU A 135 -6.05 -0.62 24.22
N LEU A 136 -6.11 -1.24 25.40
CA LEU A 136 -5.53 -0.63 26.61
C LEU A 136 -4.00 -0.62 26.61
N ILE A 137 -3.35 -1.52 25.87
CA ILE A 137 -1.88 -1.65 25.82
C ILE A 137 -1.27 -0.93 24.61
N ILE A 138 -2.01 -0.83 23.51
CA ILE A 138 -1.53 -0.20 22.25
C ILE A 138 -1.70 1.33 22.27
N TYR A 139 -2.46 1.86 23.24
CA TYR A 139 -2.90 3.26 23.30
C TYR A 139 -1.78 4.31 23.20
N LEU A 140 -0.60 4.03 23.68
CA LEU A 140 0.52 4.97 23.70
C LEU A 140 1.32 5.03 22.37
N ASN A 141 1.36 3.96 21.59
CA ASN A 141 2.16 3.91 20.34
C ASN A 141 1.34 4.13 19.06
N THR A 142 0.03 3.96 19.12
CA THR A 142 -0.85 3.99 17.94
C THR A 142 -1.57 5.34 17.77
N ILE A 143 -1.60 6.20 18.79
CA ILE A 143 -2.26 7.53 18.76
C ILE A 143 -1.75 8.37 17.58
N ILE A 144 -0.47 8.35 17.26
CA ILE A 144 0.10 9.16 16.18
C ILE A 144 -0.43 8.71 14.81
N TYR A 145 -0.69 7.42 14.61
CA TYR A 145 -1.22 6.89 13.36
C TYR A 145 -2.75 7.03 13.27
N PHE A 146 -3.46 6.92 14.41
CA PHE A 146 -4.93 7.02 14.46
C PHE A 146 -5.46 8.44 14.30
N VAL A 147 -4.73 9.45 14.75
CA VAL A 147 -5.13 10.86 14.57
C VAL A 147 -5.19 11.22 13.07
N LYS A 148 -4.32 10.64 12.23
CA LYS A 148 -4.40 10.82 10.78
C LYS A 148 -5.56 10.06 10.13
N ALA A 149 -6.00 8.93 10.69
CA ALA A 149 -7.14 8.15 10.21
C ALA A 149 -8.49 8.72 10.67
N SER A 150 -8.50 9.47 11.79
CA SER A 150 -9.69 10.07 12.39
C SER A 150 -10.37 11.19 11.57
N THR A 151 -9.74 11.66 10.49
CA THR A 151 -10.37 12.66 9.60
C THR A 151 -11.40 12.05 8.64
N HIS A 152 -11.59 10.72 8.65
CA HIS A 152 -12.56 10.02 7.82
C HIS A 152 -13.38 9.05 8.67
N ASN A 153 -14.52 9.53 9.22
CA ASN A 153 -15.66 8.79 9.81
C ASN A 153 -15.44 7.31 10.21
N TYR A 154 -14.62 7.03 11.25
CA TYR A 154 -14.60 5.73 11.89
C TYR A 154 -15.27 5.78 13.26
N SER A 155 -16.26 4.90 13.47
CA SER A 155 -16.74 4.59 14.81
C SER A 155 -15.87 3.52 15.43
N ILE A 156 -15.20 3.84 16.53
CA ILE A 156 -14.48 2.87 17.36
C ILE A 156 -15.39 2.55 18.54
N TYR A 157 -15.77 1.28 18.69
CA TYR A 157 -16.53 0.81 19.84
C TYR A 157 -15.60 0.04 20.76
N TYR A 158 -15.61 0.38 22.04
CA TYR A 158 -14.89 -0.28 23.14
C TYR A 158 -15.64 -1.50 23.64
#